data_61a5b89d24d0d3c5608076338f4ad1c3
#
_entry.id   61a5b89d24d0d3c5608076338f4ad1c3
#
_cell.length_a   1.000
_cell.length_b   1.000
_cell.length_c   1.000
_cell.angle_alpha   90.00
_cell.angle_beta   90.00
_cell.angle_gamma   90.00
#
_symmetry.space_group_name_H-M   'P 1'
#
loop_
_entity.id
_entity.type
_entity.pdbx_description
1 polymer ?
#
loop_
_entity_poly.entity_id
_entity_poly.type
_entity_poly.pdbx_seq_one_letter_code
_entity_poly.pdbx_strand_id
1 'polypeptide(L)'
;MSKTTSIPGQEDAFATQRTPMPESRRTDFWAVVLAGGEGVRLRPLVRSALGDERPKQYVPIFGGRTLLGQTLDRVGLGFPVDRTIVVTMERHAEYTAEQFAGCLPPHIFAQPADRGTAAAILAPTSVIARRDPDATVAVFPSDHYIPSDDAFMAHVAEVGAWIDAHPARIVLLGAQPTEPEVEYGWIEPGENLGDVTAGPIQAVRQFWEKPSLARAEKCLRAGHLWNTSVVIGKADAVLKAGRRGTPAIIDALVEATPSVGIGHHAPALQPAYERMPKANFSRSVLEACADALAVARLPKLAWTDLGSPRRVIEVMDRLGIRPPWADRLTATA
;
A
#
# COMPACT_ATOMS: atom_id res chain seq x y z
N MET A 1 -34.22 3.77 43.51
CA MET A 1 -34.36 4.78 42.44
C MET A 1 -33.03 5.44 42.22
N SER A 2 -32.22 4.94 41.30
CA SER A 2 -30.88 5.47 41.00
C SER A 2 -30.95 6.10 39.62
N LYS A 3 -30.70 7.39 39.52
CA LYS A 3 -30.74 8.17 38.27
C LYS A 3 -29.40 8.00 37.54
N THR A 4 -29.45 7.32 36.42
CA THR A 4 -28.34 7.25 35.46
C THR A 4 -28.33 8.55 34.65
N THR A 5 -27.33 9.37 34.83
CA THR A 5 -27.12 10.61 34.07
C THR A 5 -26.35 10.25 32.81
N SER A 6 -27.03 10.30 31.66
CA SER A 6 -26.42 10.20 30.34
C SER A 6 -25.69 11.49 30.00
N ILE A 7 -24.43 11.39 29.57
CA ILE A 7 -23.64 12.49 29.01
C ILE A 7 -23.96 12.57 27.52
N PRO A 8 -24.50 13.65 26.97
CA PRO A 8 -24.72 13.84 25.55
C PRO A 8 -23.47 14.48 24.91
N GLY A 9 -23.05 13.99 23.75
CA GLY A 9 -22.23 14.75 22.82
C GLY A 9 -20.82 14.24 22.58
N GLN A 10 -20.68 13.16 21.79
CA GLN A 10 -19.44 12.87 21.01
C GLN A 10 -19.70 11.93 19.80
N GLU A 11 -20.86 12.00 19.17
CA GLU A 11 -21.23 11.12 18.05
C GLU A 11 -21.29 11.78 16.65
N ASP A 12 -20.80 13.00 16.42
CA ASP A 12 -20.97 13.62 15.08
C ASP A 12 -19.78 14.39 14.52
N ALA A 13 -18.54 14.06 14.88
CA ALA A 13 -17.37 14.76 14.33
C ALA A 13 -16.78 14.13 13.04
N PHE A 14 -17.29 13.01 12.53
CA PHE A 14 -16.78 12.33 11.33
C PHE A 14 -17.81 12.09 10.22
N ALA A 15 -18.94 12.73 10.24
CA ALA A 15 -19.87 12.75 9.11
C ALA A 15 -19.44 13.80 8.08
N THR A 16 -18.30 13.57 7.39
CA THR A 16 -17.96 14.32 6.18
C THR A 16 -18.98 13.98 5.10
N GLN A 17 -19.64 15.00 4.56
CA GLN A 17 -20.53 14.90 3.40
C GLN A 17 -19.74 14.25 2.25
N ARG A 18 -20.08 12.99 1.92
CA ARG A 18 -19.54 12.27 0.77
C ARG A 18 -19.98 12.99 -0.51
N THR A 19 -19.07 13.67 -1.17
CA THR A 19 -19.28 14.10 -2.56
C THR A 19 -19.32 12.84 -3.43
N PRO A 20 -20.42 12.56 -4.17
CA PRO A 20 -20.47 11.37 -5.02
C PRO A 20 -19.40 11.47 -6.11
N MET A 21 -18.52 10.48 -6.17
CA MET A 21 -17.59 10.27 -7.28
C MET A 21 -18.38 10.00 -8.57
N PRO A 22 -17.85 10.39 -9.76
CA PRO A 22 -18.55 10.20 -11.02
C PRO A 22 -18.94 8.74 -11.26
N GLU A 23 -20.14 8.52 -11.83
CA GLU A 23 -20.83 7.24 -11.97
C GLU A 23 -20.16 6.18 -12.87
N SER A 24 -19.03 6.44 -13.49
CA SER A 24 -18.29 5.43 -14.26
C SER A 24 -17.10 4.90 -13.45
N ARG A 25 -17.36 4.01 -12.50
CA ARG A 25 -16.28 3.20 -11.92
C ARG A 25 -15.67 2.34 -13.04
N ARG A 26 -14.39 2.53 -13.30
CA ARG A 26 -13.65 1.75 -14.30
C ARG A 26 -13.70 0.26 -13.92
N THR A 27 -14.22 -0.56 -14.82
CA THR A 27 -14.35 -2.01 -14.60
C THR A 27 -13.03 -2.75 -14.79
N ASP A 28 -12.04 -2.14 -15.44
CA ASP A 28 -10.70 -2.64 -15.72
C ASP A 28 -9.64 -2.21 -14.68
N PHE A 29 -10.03 -1.45 -13.62
CA PHE A 29 -9.11 -0.96 -12.61
C PHE A 29 -9.23 -1.75 -11.31
N TRP A 30 -8.14 -2.36 -10.88
CA TRP A 30 -8.06 -3.24 -9.71
C TRP A 30 -7.19 -2.64 -8.62
N ALA A 31 -7.63 -2.78 -7.38
CA ALA A 31 -6.83 -2.47 -6.20
C ALA A 31 -6.20 -3.74 -5.62
N VAL A 32 -4.90 -3.67 -5.31
CA VAL A 32 -4.15 -4.70 -4.59
C VAL A 32 -3.64 -4.10 -3.29
N VAL A 33 -4.24 -4.49 -2.16
CA VAL A 33 -3.91 -3.96 -0.82
C VAL A 33 -2.98 -4.94 -0.11
N LEU A 34 -1.75 -4.51 0.17
CA LEU A 34 -0.73 -5.36 0.79
C LEU A 34 -0.87 -5.37 2.31
N ALA A 35 -1.32 -6.47 2.86
CA ALA A 35 -1.56 -6.68 4.30
C ALA A 35 -0.81 -7.91 4.88
N GLY A 36 0.26 -8.37 4.20
CA GLY A 36 1.04 -9.55 4.61
C GLY A 36 2.26 -9.25 5.50
N GLY A 37 2.57 -7.99 5.76
CA GLY A 37 3.75 -7.59 6.55
C GLY A 37 3.67 -7.98 8.01
N GLU A 38 4.83 -8.30 8.64
CA GLU A 38 4.91 -8.68 10.05
C GLU A 38 4.90 -7.49 11.02
N GLY A 39 5.20 -6.28 10.54
CA GLY A 39 5.22 -5.08 11.37
C GLY A 39 6.23 -5.10 12.54
N VAL A 40 7.32 -5.88 12.43
CA VAL A 40 8.26 -6.20 13.52
C VAL A 40 8.75 -4.95 14.28
N ARG A 41 9.05 -3.87 13.58
CA ARG A 41 9.55 -2.62 14.17
C ARG A 41 8.57 -1.96 15.14
N LEU A 42 7.26 -2.19 14.96
CA LEU A 42 6.22 -1.65 15.82
C LEU A 42 5.68 -2.65 16.86
N ARG A 43 6.19 -3.87 16.93
CA ARG A 43 5.74 -4.86 17.92
C ARG A 43 5.75 -4.33 19.38
N PRO A 44 6.79 -3.60 19.85
CA PRO A 44 6.77 -3.05 21.22
C PRO A 44 5.59 -2.08 21.43
N LEU A 45 5.28 -1.25 20.42
CA LEU A 45 4.14 -0.33 20.45
C LEU A 45 2.82 -1.11 20.46
N VAL A 46 2.68 -2.09 19.56
CA VAL A 46 1.46 -2.92 19.46
C VAL A 46 1.21 -3.67 20.77
N ARG A 47 2.25 -4.27 21.35
CA ARG A 47 2.17 -4.94 22.66
C ARG A 47 1.74 -3.97 23.76
N SER A 48 2.27 -2.75 23.77
CA SER A 48 1.87 -1.71 24.72
C SER A 48 0.43 -1.24 24.54
N ALA A 49 -0.03 -1.18 23.27
CA ALA A 49 -1.36 -0.68 22.93
C ALA A 49 -2.47 -1.71 23.19
N LEU A 50 -2.25 -2.97 22.79
CA LEU A 50 -3.28 -4.02 22.77
C LEU A 50 -2.97 -5.21 23.67
N GLY A 51 -1.72 -5.38 24.14
CA GLY A 51 -1.30 -6.55 24.92
C GLY A 51 -1.04 -7.80 24.08
N ASP A 52 -1.06 -7.70 22.75
CA ASP A 52 -0.77 -8.79 21.81
C ASP A 52 0.35 -8.42 20.80
N GLU A 53 0.65 -9.34 19.86
CA GLU A 53 1.71 -9.17 18.86
C GLU A 53 1.18 -9.16 17.42
N ARG A 54 -0.09 -8.83 17.22
CA ARG A 54 -0.66 -8.77 15.87
C ARG A 54 0.11 -7.83 14.95
N PRO A 55 0.16 -8.10 13.65
CA PRO A 55 0.79 -7.20 12.69
C PRO A 55 0.13 -5.83 12.68
N LYS A 56 0.94 -4.76 12.51
CA LYS A 56 0.50 -3.35 12.67
C LYS A 56 -0.74 -2.97 11.86
N GLN A 57 -0.92 -3.56 10.67
CA GLN A 57 -2.08 -3.29 9.81
C GLN A 57 -3.42 -3.70 10.44
N TYR A 58 -3.40 -4.64 11.38
CA TYR A 58 -4.60 -5.08 12.14
C TYR A 58 -4.78 -4.33 13.48
N VAL A 59 -4.02 -3.24 13.68
CA VAL A 59 -4.07 -2.44 14.92
C VAL A 59 -4.81 -1.15 14.69
N PRO A 60 -5.79 -0.76 15.55
CA PRO A 60 -6.44 0.54 15.52
C PRO A 60 -5.55 1.60 16.21
N ILE A 61 -4.37 1.88 15.64
CA ILE A 61 -3.35 2.77 16.24
C ILE A 61 -3.90 4.17 16.55
N PHE A 62 -4.75 4.70 15.67
CA PHE A 62 -5.36 6.03 15.84
C PHE A 62 -6.78 5.98 16.42
N GLY A 63 -7.21 4.81 16.93
CA GLY A 63 -8.56 4.57 17.44
C GLY A 63 -9.56 4.19 16.35
N GLY A 64 -10.66 3.55 16.76
CA GLY A 64 -11.77 3.14 15.88
C GLY A 64 -11.39 2.01 14.91
N ARG A 65 -10.87 2.36 13.74
CA ARG A 65 -10.54 1.43 12.66
C ARG A 65 -9.08 1.00 12.67
N THR A 66 -8.80 -0.26 12.29
CA THR A 66 -7.44 -0.74 12.02
C THR A 66 -6.80 0.03 10.86
N LEU A 67 -5.47 0.01 10.73
CA LEU A 67 -4.81 0.65 9.56
C LEU A 67 -5.27 0.03 8.24
N LEU A 68 -5.46 -1.29 8.20
CA LEU A 68 -6.06 -1.98 7.04
C LEU A 68 -7.49 -1.48 6.79
N GLY A 69 -8.31 -1.34 7.84
CA GLY A 69 -9.66 -0.81 7.72
C GLY A 69 -9.68 0.60 7.14
N GLN A 70 -8.83 1.50 7.62
CA GLN A 70 -8.69 2.86 7.07
C GLN A 70 -8.25 2.84 5.60
N THR A 71 -7.31 1.94 5.24
CA THR A 71 -6.88 1.79 3.85
C THR A 71 -8.01 1.28 2.96
N LEU A 72 -8.82 0.33 3.43
CA LEU A 72 -9.96 -0.18 2.68
C LEU A 72 -11.08 0.85 2.53
N ASP A 73 -11.33 1.69 3.55
CA ASP A 73 -12.26 2.82 3.44
C ASP A 73 -11.80 3.81 2.35
N ARG A 74 -10.50 4.14 2.33
CA ARG A 74 -9.87 4.98 1.30
C ARG A 74 -10.01 4.35 -0.08
N VAL A 75 -9.56 3.11 -0.25
CA VAL A 75 -9.60 2.38 -1.53
C VAL A 75 -11.04 2.28 -2.05
N GLY A 76 -12.03 2.06 -1.15
CA GLY A 76 -13.44 1.99 -1.48
C GLY A 76 -14.03 3.27 -2.11
N LEU A 77 -13.35 4.42 -2.01
CA LEU A 77 -13.75 5.65 -2.72
C LEU A 77 -13.59 5.51 -4.23
N GLY A 78 -12.58 4.77 -4.70
CA GLY A 78 -12.27 4.62 -6.14
C GLY A 78 -12.46 3.21 -6.70
N PHE A 79 -12.46 2.18 -5.86
CA PHE A 79 -12.52 0.78 -6.30
C PHE A 79 -13.72 0.06 -5.67
N PRO A 80 -14.52 -0.67 -6.46
CA PRO A 80 -15.55 -1.53 -5.90
C PRO A 80 -14.93 -2.75 -5.20
N VAL A 81 -15.70 -3.34 -4.27
CA VAL A 81 -15.22 -4.47 -3.45
C VAL A 81 -14.81 -5.69 -4.28
N ASP A 82 -15.50 -5.94 -5.39
CA ASP A 82 -15.23 -7.03 -6.33
C ASP A 82 -14.04 -6.76 -7.28
N ARG A 83 -13.43 -5.58 -7.21
CA ARG A 83 -12.19 -5.18 -7.87
C ARG A 83 -11.07 -4.89 -6.87
N THR A 84 -11.22 -5.33 -5.64
CA THR A 84 -10.23 -5.15 -4.57
C THR A 84 -9.73 -6.52 -4.10
N ILE A 85 -8.41 -6.69 -4.06
CA ILE A 85 -7.74 -7.87 -3.53
C ILE A 85 -6.93 -7.45 -2.30
N VAL A 86 -7.16 -8.10 -1.16
CA VAL A 86 -6.31 -7.96 0.03
C VAL A 86 -5.33 -9.12 0.07
N VAL A 87 -4.04 -8.79 -0.01
CA VAL A 87 -2.94 -9.76 0.05
C VAL A 87 -2.50 -9.91 1.50
N THR A 88 -2.75 -11.06 2.07
CA THR A 88 -2.42 -11.40 3.46
C THR A 88 -1.53 -12.65 3.53
N MET A 89 -1.27 -13.15 4.74
CA MET A 89 -0.59 -14.42 4.97
C MET A 89 -1.59 -15.43 5.55
N GLU A 90 -1.45 -16.71 5.23
CA GLU A 90 -2.28 -17.77 5.85
C GLU A 90 -2.21 -17.73 7.38
N ARG A 91 -1.03 -17.50 7.94
CA ARG A 91 -0.84 -17.39 9.40
C ARG A 91 -1.53 -16.17 10.03
N HIS A 92 -2.04 -15.22 9.22
CA HIS A 92 -2.84 -14.08 9.66
C HIS A 92 -4.34 -14.31 9.51
N ALA A 93 -4.78 -15.55 9.26
CA ALA A 93 -6.18 -15.90 9.00
C ALA A 93 -7.13 -15.42 10.11
N GLU A 94 -6.73 -15.56 11.37
CA GLU A 94 -7.50 -15.12 12.53
C GLU A 94 -7.72 -13.60 12.50
N TYR A 95 -6.66 -12.80 12.30
CA TYR A 95 -6.77 -11.34 12.21
C TYR A 95 -7.56 -10.90 10.98
N THR A 96 -7.43 -11.63 9.88
CA THR A 96 -8.20 -11.36 8.65
C THR A 96 -9.69 -11.65 8.89
N ALA A 97 -10.04 -12.75 9.55
CA ALA A 97 -11.41 -13.07 9.90
C ALA A 97 -12.02 -12.02 10.85
N GLU A 98 -11.27 -11.57 11.86
CA GLU A 98 -11.67 -10.48 12.76
C GLU A 98 -11.91 -9.18 11.99
N GLN A 99 -11.01 -8.81 11.07
CA GLN A 99 -11.10 -7.59 10.25
C GLN A 99 -12.38 -7.52 9.42
N PHE A 100 -12.84 -8.65 8.89
CA PHE A 100 -14.01 -8.73 8.01
C PHE A 100 -15.26 -9.29 8.69
N ALA A 101 -15.25 -9.43 10.02
CA ALA A 101 -16.43 -9.88 10.76
C ALA A 101 -17.62 -8.95 10.53
N GLY A 102 -18.75 -9.51 10.03
CA GLY A 102 -19.98 -8.76 9.80
C GLY A 102 -20.01 -7.85 8.57
N CYS A 103 -19.00 -7.90 7.69
CA CYS A 103 -19.00 -7.17 6.42
C CYS A 103 -18.65 -8.07 5.22
N LEU A 104 -19.01 -7.61 4.01
CA LEU A 104 -18.61 -8.28 2.78
C LEU A 104 -17.11 -8.05 2.57
N PRO A 105 -16.27 -9.12 2.60
CA PRO A 105 -14.84 -8.95 2.37
C PRO A 105 -14.56 -8.73 0.88
N PRO A 106 -13.49 -8.01 0.54
CA PRO A 106 -12.91 -8.06 -0.80
C PRO A 106 -12.36 -9.47 -1.09
N HIS A 107 -11.77 -9.66 -2.27
CA HIS A 107 -11.05 -10.89 -2.54
C HIS A 107 -9.84 -11.03 -1.62
N ILE A 108 -9.74 -12.13 -0.89
CA ILE A 108 -8.60 -12.40 -0.02
C ILE A 108 -7.61 -13.29 -0.76
N PHE A 109 -6.37 -12.80 -0.91
CA PHE A 109 -5.25 -13.54 -1.46
C PHE A 109 -4.29 -13.91 -0.32
N ALA A 110 -4.51 -15.09 0.28
CA ALA A 110 -3.67 -15.58 1.37
C ALA A 110 -2.41 -16.25 0.82
N GLN A 111 -1.23 -15.71 1.15
CA GLN A 111 0.06 -16.27 0.79
C GLN A 111 0.45 -17.38 1.76
N PRO A 112 0.86 -18.57 1.26
CA PRO A 112 1.23 -19.69 2.15
C PRO A 112 2.58 -19.46 2.87
N ALA A 113 3.47 -18.65 2.28
CA ALA A 113 4.79 -18.33 2.84
C ALA A 113 5.21 -16.90 2.51
N ASP A 114 6.04 -16.28 3.34
CA ASP A 114 6.65 -14.98 3.06
C ASP A 114 7.77 -15.12 2.01
N ARG A 115 7.48 -14.69 0.78
CA ARG A 115 8.44 -14.59 -0.32
C ARG A 115 8.79 -13.13 -0.66
N GLY A 116 8.50 -12.20 0.25
CA GLY A 116 8.77 -10.78 0.10
C GLY A 116 7.73 -10.06 -0.76
N THR A 117 7.92 -8.74 -0.90
CA THR A 117 6.96 -7.88 -1.58
C THR A 117 6.85 -8.15 -3.09
N ALA A 118 7.87 -8.74 -3.73
CA ALA A 118 7.79 -9.11 -5.14
C ALA A 118 6.70 -10.18 -5.37
N ALA A 119 6.68 -11.26 -4.61
CA ALA A 119 5.64 -12.27 -4.69
C ALA A 119 4.26 -11.71 -4.31
N ALA A 120 4.21 -10.87 -3.26
CA ALA A 120 2.96 -10.26 -2.78
C ALA A 120 2.29 -9.35 -3.84
N ILE A 121 3.07 -8.75 -4.74
CA ILE A 121 2.55 -7.90 -5.82
C ILE A 121 2.30 -8.73 -7.09
N LEU A 122 3.28 -9.53 -7.51
CA LEU A 122 3.24 -10.22 -8.80
C LEU A 122 2.22 -11.37 -8.84
N ALA A 123 2.01 -12.08 -7.72
CA ALA A 123 1.07 -13.20 -7.69
C ALA A 123 -0.39 -12.75 -7.91
N PRO A 124 -0.97 -11.82 -7.13
CA PRO A 124 -2.32 -11.33 -7.42
C PRO A 124 -2.41 -10.63 -8.78
N THR A 125 -1.37 -9.90 -9.21
CA THR A 125 -1.33 -9.27 -10.54
C THR A 125 -1.43 -10.32 -11.66
N SER A 126 -0.78 -11.49 -11.51
CA SER A 126 -0.88 -12.57 -12.50
C SER A 126 -2.28 -13.17 -12.59
N VAL A 127 -2.99 -13.26 -11.47
CA VAL A 127 -4.39 -13.71 -11.43
C VAL A 127 -5.32 -12.69 -12.08
N ILE A 128 -5.11 -11.39 -11.78
CA ILE A 128 -5.86 -10.29 -12.40
C ILE A 128 -5.67 -10.30 -13.91
N ALA A 129 -4.42 -10.32 -14.40
CA ALA A 129 -4.09 -10.27 -15.84
C ALA A 129 -4.72 -11.42 -16.65
N ARG A 130 -4.91 -12.59 -16.03
CA ARG A 130 -5.63 -13.72 -16.69
C ARG A 130 -7.13 -13.51 -16.77
N ARG A 131 -7.72 -12.89 -15.76
CA ARG A 131 -9.16 -12.60 -15.75
C ARG A 131 -9.50 -11.41 -16.65
N ASP A 132 -8.62 -10.41 -16.67
CA ASP A 132 -8.79 -9.15 -17.34
C ASP A 132 -7.43 -8.75 -17.96
N PRO A 133 -7.17 -9.12 -19.22
CA PRO A 133 -5.87 -8.86 -19.87
C PRO A 133 -5.53 -7.37 -20.01
N ASP A 134 -6.54 -6.50 -20.05
CA ASP A 134 -6.37 -5.05 -20.17
C ASP A 134 -6.34 -4.34 -18.80
N ALA A 135 -6.41 -5.10 -17.71
CA ALA A 135 -6.48 -4.57 -16.37
C ALA A 135 -5.36 -3.58 -16.07
N THR A 136 -5.73 -2.47 -15.42
CA THR A 136 -4.81 -1.61 -14.67
C THR A 136 -4.83 -2.05 -13.21
N VAL A 137 -3.67 -2.14 -12.58
CA VAL A 137 -3.55 -2.44 -11.15
C VAL A 137 -3.00 -1.25 -10.39
N ALA A 138 -3.57 -0.96 -9.22
CA ALA A 138 -3.03 -0.02 -8.25
C ALA A 138 -2.71 -0.79 -6.97
N VAL A 139 -1.45 -0.76 -6.56
CA VAL A 139 -0.96 -1.44 -5.35
C VAL A 139 -0.89 -0.45 -4.22
N PHE A 140 -1.46 -0.80 -3.06
CA PHE A 140 -1.51 0.04 -1.86
C PHE A 140 -0.93 -0.70 -0.65
N PRO A 141 0.04 -0.13 0.07
CA PRO A 141 0.34 -0.57 1.43
C PRO A 141 -0.86 -0.36 2.36
N SER A 142 -1.11 -1.31 3.26
CA SER A 142 -2.25 -1.26 4.20
C SER A 142 -1.96 -0.54 5.51
N ASP A 143 -0.77 0.02 5.66
CA ASP A 143 -0.21 0.46 6.93
C ASP A 143 0.44 1.84 6.87
N HIS A 144 0.06 2.65 5.85
CA HIS A 144 0.52 4.02 5.66
C HIS A 144 -0.54 5.04 6.09
N TYR A 145 -0.07 6.15 6.65
CA TYR A 145 -0.93 7.30 6.95
C TYR A 145 -0.95 8.30 5.79
N ILE A 146 -2.16 8.70 5.41
CA ILE A 146 -2.47 9.72 4.40
C ILE A 146 -3.63 10.57 4.94
N PRO A 147 -3.50 11.91 5.05
CA PRO A 147 -4.47 12.74 5.77
C PRO A 147 -5.74 13.08 4.99
N SER A 148 -5.76 12.85 3.67
CA SER A 148 -6.91 13.17 2.81
C SER A 148 -7.16 12.04 1.81
N ASP A 149 -8.12 11.19 2.14
CA ASP A 149 -8.47 10.02 1.32
C ASP A 149 -9.03 10.44 -0.04
N ASP A 150 -9.92 11.46 -0.08
CA ASP A 150 -10.53 11.95 -1.33
C ASP A 150 -9.47 12.51 -2.30
N ALA A 151 -8.60 13.41 -1.82
CA ALA A 151 -7.57 14.01 -2.67
C ALA A 151 -6.55 12.97 -3.15
N PHE A 152 -6.22 11.99 -2.30
CA PHE A 152 -5.33 10.89 -2.67
C PHE A 152 -5.97 9.99 -3.73
N MET A 153 -7.23 9.60 -3.55
CA MET A 153 -7.92 8.71 -4.49
C MET A 153 -8.25 9.39 -5.81
N ALA A 154 -8.56 10.70 -5.81
CA ALA A 154 -8.69 11.49 -7.03
C ALA A 154 -7.38 11.48 -7.83
N HIS A 155 -6.23 11.67 -7.16
CA HIS A 155 -4.93 11.59 -7.80
C HIS A 155 -4.62 10.19 -8.36
N VAL A 156 -4.94 9.12 -7.62
CA VAL A 156 -4.83 7.72 -8.11
C VAL A 156 -5.67 7.51 -9.37
N ALA A 157 -6.89 8.05 -9.41
CA ALA A 157 -7.77 7.93 -10.58
C ALA A 157 -7.20 8.66 -11.81
N GLU A 158 -6.66 9.88 -11.64
CA GLU A 158 -6.01 10.63 -12.72
C GLU A 158 -4.77 9.91 -13.26
N VAL A 159 -3.92 9.38 -12.38
CA VAL A 159 -2.75 8.58 -12.78
C VAL A 159 -3.19 7.31 -13.51
N GLY A 160 -4.25 6.64 -13.05
CA GLY A 160 -4.83 5.49 -13.73
C GLY A 160 -5.31 5.82 -15.14
N ALA A 161 -5.96 6.98 -15.34
CA ALA A 161 -6.37 7.44 -16.67
C ALA A 161 -5.16 7.78 -17.57
N TRP A 162 -4.09 8.34 -17.00
CA TRP A 162 -2.85 8.59 -17.74
C TRP A 162 -2.19 7.29 -18.22
N ILE A 163 -2.24 6.22 -17.42
CA ILE A 163 -1.70 4.89 -17.77
C ILE A 163 -2.40 4.31 -19.02
N ASP A 164 -3.67 4.59 -19.25
CA ASP A 164 -4.37 4.08 -20.45
C ASP A 164 -3.77 4.61 -21.74
N ALA A 165 -3.28 5.85 -21.74
CA ALA A 165 -2.55 6.44 -22.87
C ALA A 165 -1.05 6.00 -22.88
N HIS A 166 -0.55 5.45 -21.79
CA HIS A 166 0.86 5.07 -21.62
C HIS A 166 1.02 3.64 -21.07
N PRO A 167 0.45 2.60 -21.71
CA PRO A 167 0.27 1.26 -21.14
C PRO A 167 1.59 0.53 -20.83
N ALA A 168 2.71 0.97 -21.38
CA ALA A 168 4.03 0.39 -21.10
C ALA A 168 4.69 0.97 -19.85
N ARG A 169 4.10 2.03 -19.24
CA ARG A 169 4.66 2.70 -18.06
C ARG A 169 4.09 2.13 -16.78
N ILE A 170 4.91 2.20 -15.73
CA ILE A 170 4.53 1.94 -14.35
C ILE A 170 4.77 3.24 -13.59
N VAL A 171 3.73 3.79 -12.96
CA VAL A 171 3.81 5.04 -12.21
C VAL A 171 3.96 4.74 -10.72
N LEU A 172 4.96 5.34 -10.11
CA LEU A 172 5.16 5.38 -8.66
C LEU A 172 4.58 6.70 -8.12
N LEU A 173 3.91 6.65 -6.97
CA LEU A 173 3.56 7.89 -6.27
C LEU A 173 4.73 8.30 -5.37
N GLY A 174 5.23 9.52 -5.60
CA GLY A 174 6.37 10.07 -4.88
C GLY A 174 5.96 11.11 -3.85
N ALA A 175 6.42 10.95 -2.59
CA ALA A 175 6.21 11.94 -1.54
C ALA A 175 7.37 12.94 -1.47
N GLN A 176 7.08 14.20 -1.06
CA GLN A 176 8.09 15.22 -0.85
C GLN A 176 8.91 14.89 0.40
N PRO A 177 10.24 14.75 0.29
CA PRO A 177 11.10 14.48 1.43
C PRO A 177 11.20 15.68 2.38
N THR A 178 11.33 15.38 3.68
CA THR A 178 11.60 16.35 4.73
C THR A 178 12.93 16.12 5.43
N GLU A 179 13.51 14.92 5.29
CA GLU A 179 14.78 14.51 5.92
C GLU A 179 15.50 13.48 5.03
N PRO A 180 16.80 13.22 5.24
CA PRO A 180 17.54 12.22 4.46
C PRO A 180 17.28 10.79 4.96
N GLU A 181 16.04 10.32 4.83
CA GLU A 181 15.58 9.03 5.33
C GLU A 181 16.22 7.85 4.59
N VAL A 182 16.81 6.92 5.33
CA VAL A 182 17.52 5.74 4.80
C VAL A 182 16.64 4.49 4.73
N GLU A 183 15.48 4.50 5.39
CA GLU A 183 14.54 3.38 5.38
C GLU A 183 13.56 3.40 4.21
N TYR A 184 13.57 4.47 3.40
CA TYR A 184 12.72 4.61 2.22
C TYR A 184 13.46 4.39 0.92
N GLY A 185 12.69 4.03 -0.12
CA GLY A 185 13.14 4.16 -1.50
C GLY A 185 13.16 5.63 -1.93
N TRP A 186 14.11 5.98 -2.79
CA TRP A 186 14.26 7.30 -3.36
C TRP A 186 14.13 7.24 -4.88
N ILE A 187 13.47 8.26 -5.46
CA ILE A 187 13.17 8.37 -6.88
C ILE A 187 13.81 9.64 -7.41
N GLU A 188 14.66 9.52 -8.43
CA GLU A 188 15.17 10.66 -9.20
C GLU A 188 14.22 10.96 -10.37
N PRO A 189 13.47 12.07 -10.34
CA PRO A 189 12.62 12.46 -11.45
C PRO A 189 13.46 12.89 -12.66
N GLY A 190 12.99 12.55 -13.84
CA GLY A 190 13.57 12.90 -15.12
C GLY A 190 12.74 13.90 -15.92
N GLU A 191 12.63 13.66 -17.23
CA GLU A 191 11.85 14.49 -18.15
C GLU A 191 10.34 14.39 -17.87
N ASN A 192 9.61 15.45 -18.22
CA ASN A 192 8.15 15.46 -18.16
C ASN A 192 7.58 14.58 -19.28
N LEU A 193 6.66 13.67 -18.92
CA LEU A 193 5.95 12.77 -19.83
C LEU A 193 4.47 13.17 -20.02
N GLY A 194 3.98 14.15 -19.30
CA GLY A 194 2.60 14.61 -19.28
C GLY A 194 2.20 15.16 -17.93
N ASP A 195 1.00 15.67 -17.80
CA ASP A 195 0.52 16.33 -16.59
C ASP A 195 -0.77 15.70 -16.09
N VAL A 196 -0.96 15.75 -14.79
CA VAL A 196 -2.20 15.51 -14.04
C VAL A 196 -2.46 16.72 -13.15
N THR A 197 -3.61 16.83 -12.50
CA THR A 197 -3.98 18.01 -11.69
C THR A 197 -2.93 18.37 -10.62
N ALA A 198 -2.30 17.35 -10.02
CA ALA A 198 -1.29 17.56 -8.98
C ALA A 198 0.09 17.98 -9.52
N GLY A 199 0.30 17.98 -10.84
CA GLY A 199 1.56 18.36 -11.49
C GLY A 199 2.06 17.32 -12.50
N PRO A 200 3.33 17.41 -12.91
CA PRO A 200 3.88 16.56 -13.96
C PRO A 200 4.02 15.11 -13.52
N ILE A 201 3.78 14.21 -14.48
CA ILE A 201 4.27 12.83 -14.44
C ILE A 201 5.62 12.81 -15.13
N GLN A 202 6.67 12.41 -14.44
CA GLN A 202 8.03 12.45 -14.91
C GLN A 202 8.61 11.05 -15.09
N ALA A 203 9.46 10.83 -16.09
CA ALA A 203 10.26 9.62 -16.19
C ALA A 203 11.09 9.43 -14.92
N VAL A 204 11.40 8.20 -14.55
CA VAL A 204 12.35 7.90 -13.47
C VAL A 204 13.73 7.72 -14.09
N ARG A 205 14.70 8.56 -13.70
CA ARG A 205 16.10 8.39 -14.10
C ARG A 205 16.77 7.29 -13.32
N GLN A 206 16.54 7.28 -11.99
CA GLN A 206 17.14 6.31 -11.09
C GLN A 206 16.21 6.06 -9.90
N PHE A 207 16.25 4.84 -9.40
CA PHE A 207 15.59 4.41 -8.16
C PHE A 207 16.63 3.81 -7.21
N TRP A 208 16.55 4.10 -5.93
CA TRP A 208 17.39 3.50 -4.88
C TRP A 208 16.53 3.00 -3.74
N GLU A 209 16.60 1.73 -3.43
CA GLU A 209 15.94 1.14 -2.28
C GLU A 209 16.85 1.20 -1.06
N LYS A 210 16.45 1.95 -0.04
CA LYS A 210 17.16 2.08 1.23
C LYS A 210 18.65 2.43 1.05
N PRO A 211 18.94 3.61 0.53
CA PRO A 211 20.31 4.02 0.24
C PRO A 211 21.12 4.29 1.50
N SER A 212 22.43 4.47 1.36
CA SER A 212 23.27 4.99 2.45
C SER A 212 22.86 6.43 2.81
N LEU A 213 23.17 6.87 4.04
CA LEU A 213 22.90 8.24 4.49
C LEU A 213 23.49 9.29 3.53
N ALA A 214 24.74 9.11 3.11
CA ALA A 214 25.37 10.02 2.17
C ALA A 214 24.65 10.10 0.81
N ARG A 215 24.03 9.01 0.34
CA ARG A 215 23.18 9.01 -0.85
C ARG A 215 21.85 9.70 -0.57
N ALA A 216 21.18 9.40 0.55
CA ALA A 216 19.92 10.03 0.95
C ALA A 216 20.05 11.56 1.07
N GLU A 217 21.14 12.05 1.68
CA GLU A 217 21.45 13.48 1.72
C GLU A 217 21.62 14.12 0.33
N LYS A 218 22.28 13.43 -0.60
CA LYS A 218 22.39 13.89 -2.00
C LYS A 218 21.03 13.96 -2.67
N CYS A 219 20.20 12.92 -2.49
CA CYS A 219 18.84 12.86 -3.03
C CYS A 219 17.98 14.00 -2.48
N LEU A 220 18.03 14.26 -1.17
CA LEU A 220 17.30 15.36 -0.55
C LEU A 220 17.70 16.73 -1.13
N ARG A 221 19.00 17.01 -1.22
CA ARG A 221 19.49 18.27 -1.81
C ARG A 221 19.14 18.43 -3.30
N ALA A 222 19.05 17.32 -4.04
CA ALA A 222 18.68 17.32 -5.45
C ALA A 222 17.16 17.39 -5.70
N GLY A 223 16.33 17.37 -4.66
CA GLY A 223 14.88 17.44 -4.77
C GLY A 223 14.24 16.15 -5.27
N HIS A 224 14.90 15.01 -5.07
CA HIS A 224 14.35 13.69 -5.36
C HIS A 224 13.16 13.39 -4.43
N LEU A 225 12.36 12.36 -4.74
CA LEU A 225 11.15 12.01 -4.03
C LEU A 225 11.33 10.72 -3.22
N TRP A 226 10.61 10.58 -2.12
CA TRP A 226 10.44 9.31 -1.44
C TRP A 226 9.46 8.43 -2.18
N ASN A 227 9.76 7.15 -2.32
CA ASN A 227 8.82 6.15 -2.80
C ASN A 227 7.78 5.81 -1.73
N THR A 228 6.50 6.04 -2.03
CA THR A 228 5.39 5.69 -1.14
C THR A 228 4.99 4.22 -1.20
N SER A 229 5.64 3.42 -2.06
CA SER A 229 5.26 2.03 -2.37
C SER A 229 3.87 1.88 -3.00
N VAL A 230 3.23 2.98 -3.42
CA VAL A 230 2.05 2.94 -4.28
C VAL A 230 2.50 2.85 -5.73
N VAL A 231 2.02 1.82 -6.43
CA VAL A 231 2.43 1.47 -7.79
C VAL A 231 1.17 1.36 -8.65
N ILE A 232 1.14 2.04 -9.80
CA ILE A 232 0.01 2.00 -10.72
C ILE A 232 0.52 1.66 -12.12
N GLY A 233 -0.08 0.67 -12.79
CA GLY A 233 0.31 0.29 -14.14
C GLY A 233 -0.59 -0.79 -14.73
N LYS A 234 -0.49 -1.02 -16.04
CA LYS A 234 -1.14 -2.18 -16.64
C LYS A 234 -0.58 -3.47 -16.02
N ALA A 235 -1.44 -4.43 -15.73
CA ALA A 235 -1.03 -5.69 -15.14
C ALA A 235 0.08 -6.37 -15.94
N ASP A 236 -0.01 -6.34 -17.27
CA ASP A 236 1.00 -6.86 -18.19
C ASP A 236 2.36 -6.12 -18.05
N ALA A 237 2.36 -4.79 -17.91
CA ALA A 237 3.59 -4.00 -17.71
C ALA A 237 4.26 -4.35 -16.38
N VAL A 238 3.47 -4.51 -15.29
CA VAL A 238 3.98 -4.92 -13.98
C VAL A 238 4.58 -6.33 -14.03
N LEU A 239 3.93 -7.27 -14.73
CA LEU A 239 4.45 -8.64 -14.90
C LEU A 239 5.72 -8.67 -15.78
N LYS A 240 5.79 -7.85 -16.85
CA LYS A 240 7.00 -7.70 -17.67
C LYS A 240 8.18 -7.15 -16.85
N ALA A 241 7.94 -6.15 -16.01
CA ALA A 241 8.95 -5.66 -15.08
C ALA A 241 9.37 -6.74 -14.06
N GLY A 242 8.40 -7.49 -13.53
CA GLY A 242 8.65 -8.66 -12.69
C GLY A 242 9.54 -9.70 -13.38
N ARG A 243 9.30 -9.98 -14.66
CA ARG A 243 10.14 -10.90 -15.46
C ARG A 243 11.59 -10.42 -15.59
N ARG A 244 11.81 -9.12 -15.73
CA ARG A 244 13.16 -8.54 -15.79
C ARG A 244 13.89 -8.63 -14.45
N GLY A 245 13.18 -8.32 -13.34
CA GLY A 245 13.79 -8.22 -12.02
C GLY A 245 13.80 -9.51 -11.20
N THR A 246 12.83 -10.39 -11.42
CA THR A 246 12.62 -11.62 -10.65
C THR A 246 12.06 -12.76 -11.53
N PRO A 247 12.81 -13.22 -12.56
CA PRO A 247 12.31 -14.21 -13.51
C PRO A 247 11.81 -15.49 -12.83
N ALA A 248 12.52 -15.99 -11.83
CA ALA A 248 12.14 -17.21 -11.11
C ALA A 248 10.79 -17.12 -10.38
N ILE A 249 10.40 -15.92 -9.91
CA ILE A 249 9.05 -15.73 -9.35
C ILE A 249 8.01 -15.82 -10.46
N ILE A 250 8.23 -15.15 -11.59
CA ILE A 250 7.29 -15.19 -12.71
C ILE A 250 7.16 -16.60 -13.28
N ASP A 251 8.24 -17.36 -13.42
CA ASP A 251 8.21 -18.74 -13.92
C ASP A 251 7.34 -19.61 -13.00
N ALA A 252 7.54 -19.53 -11.69
CA ALA A 252 6.73 -20.27 -10.72
C ALA A 252 5.24 -19.86 -10.76
N LEU A 253 4.94 -18.56 -11.01
CA LEU A 253 3.58 -18.07 -11.15
C LEU A 253 2.91 -18.55 -12.44
N VAL A 254 3.61 -18.55 -13.57
CA VAL A 254 3.09 -19.04 -14.86
C VAL A 254 2.62 -20.48 -14.74
N GLU A 255 3.37 -21.32 -14.03
CA GLU A 255 3.01 -22.71 -13.81
C GLU A 255 1.79 -22.87 -12.87
N ALA A 256 1.68 -22.05 -11.84
CA ALA A 256 0.62 -22.16 -10.82
C ALA A 256 -0.67 -21.44 -11.20
N THR A 257 -0.59 -20.31 -11.88
CA THR A 257 -1.73 -19.41 -12.15
C THR A 257 -2.91 -20.09 -12.87
N PRO A 258 -2.74 -21.10 -13.77
CA PRO A 258 -3.88 -21.81 -14.34
C PRO A 258 -4.84 -22.42 -13.33
N SER A 259 -4.37 -22.78 -12.16
CA SER A 259 -5.14 -23.41 -11.07
C SER A 259 -5.66 -22.43 -10.04
N VAL A 260 -5.31 -21.14 -10.15
CA VAL A 260 -5.62 -20.11 -9.15
C VAL A 260 -6.68 -19.15 -9.70
N GLY A 261 -7.81 -19.06 -9.01
CA GLY A 261 -8.83 -18.04 -9.28
C GLY A 261 -8.66 -16.81 -8.37
N ILE A 262 -9.57 -15.86 -8.41
CA ILE A 262 -9.67 -14.76 -7.45
C ILE A 262 -10.45 -15.26 -6.24
N GLY A 263 -9.83 -15.31 -5.06
CA GLY A 263 -10.41 -15.84 -3.83
C GLY A 263 -9.47 -16.79 -3.07
N HIS A 264 -9.91 -17.53 -2.09
CA HIS A 264 -9.12 -18.36 -1.16
C HIS A 264 -8.30 -19.45 -1.90
N HIS A 265 -6.97 -19.26 -2.09
CA HIS A 265 -6.17 -20.09 -2.98
C HIS A 265 -4.83 -20.60 -2.45
N ALA A 266 -4.59 -20.46 -1.15
CA ALA A 266 -3.34 -20.86 -0.55
C ALA A 266 -2.86 -22.28 -0.94
N PRO A 267 -3.71 -23.35 -0.93
CA PRO A 267 -3.27 -24.69 -1.31
C PRO A 267 -2.77 -24.80 -2.75
N ALA A 268 -3.39 -24.08 -3.69
CA ALA A 268 -3.00 -24.12 -5.11
C ALA A 268 -1.68 -23.36 -5.37
N LEU A 269 -1.33 -22.42 -4.50
CA LEU A 269 -0.10 -21.63 -4.61
C LEU A 269 1.10 -22.27 -3.89
N GLN A 270 0.87 -23.22 -2.97
CA GLN A 270 1.92 -23.79 -2.13
C GLN A 270 3.15 -24.28 -2.94
N PRO A 271 3.00 -25.09 -4.01
CA PRO A 271 4.15 -25.58 -4.77
C PRO A 271 4.94 -24.45 -5.46
N ALA A 272 4.25 -23.39 -5.91
CA ALA A 272 4.92 -22.23 -6.50
C ALA A 272 5.71 -21.45 -5.45
N TYR A 273 5.10 -21.19 -4.28
CA TYR A 273 5.76 -20.45 -3.21
C TYR A 273 6.98 -21.21 -2.63
N GLU A 274 6.98 -22.52 -2.64
CA GLU A 274 8.14 -23.33 -2.22
C GLU A 274 9.35 -23.11 -3.13
N ARG A 275 9.14 -22.92 -4.42
CA ARG A 275 10.18 -22.69 -5.43
C ARG A 275 10.62 -21.23 -5.54
N MET A 276 9.76 -20.28 -5.14
CA MET A 276 10.06 -18.85 -5.27
C MET A 276 11.20 -18.41 -4.36
N PRO A 277 12.19 -17.67 -4.85
CA PRO A 277 13.12 -16.95 -3.99
C PRO A 277 12.40 -15.82 -3.23
N LYS A 278 12.92 -15.46 -2.07
CA LYS A 278 12.45 -14.26 -1.37
C LYS A 278 13.04 -13.01 -2.05
N ALA A 279 12.18 -12.09 -2.50
CA ALA A 279 12.59 -10.87 -3.18
C ALA A 279 11.77 -9.65 -2.74
N ASN A 280 12.45 -8.51 -2.63
CA ASN A 280 11.84 -7.21 -2.41
C ASN A 280 11.51 -6.57 -3.76
N PHE A 281 10.28 -6.13 -3.98
CA PHE A 281 9.81 -5.58 -5.26
C PHE A 281 10.60 -4.32 -5.65
N SER A 282 10.78 -3.39 -4.71
CA SER A 282 11.50 -2.14 -4.97
C SER A 282 12.94 -2.39 -5.40
N ARG A 283 13.67 -3.25 -4.66
CA ARG A 283 15.08 -3.55 -4.96
C ARG A 283 15.25 -4.41 -6.19
N SER A 284 14.42 -5.46 -6.34
CA SER A 284 14.63 -6.42 -7.42
C SER A 284 13.98 -6.02 -8.73
N VAL A 285 12.83 -5.30 -8.67
CA VAL A 285 12.06 -4.95 -9.87
C VAL A 285 12.22 -3.46 -10.21
N LEU A 286 11.93 -2.54 -9.28
CA LEU A 286 11.95 -1.12 -9.60
C LEU A 286 13.37 -0.62 -9.92
N GLU A 287 14.40 -1.01 -9.17
CA GLU A 287 15.79 -0.64 -9.49
C GLU A 287 16.24 -1.17 -10.86
N ALA A 288 15.78 -2.36 -11.25
CA ALA A 288 16.16 -2.99 -12.52
C ALA A 288 15.40 -2.46 -13.74
N CYS A 289 14.33 -1.68 -13.54
CA CYS A 289 13.38 -1.30 -14.58
C CYS A 289 13.14 0.23 -14.64
N ALA A 290 14.09 1.06 -14.21
CA ALA A 290 13.93 2.51 -14.16
C ALA A 290 13.42 3.11 -15.49
N ASP A 291 13.83 2.53 -16.62
CA ASP A 291 13.40 2.90 -17.98
C ASP A 291 11.90 2.74 -18.24
N ALA A 292 11.25 1.81 -17.54
CA ALA A 292 9.81 1.59 -17.61
C ALA A 292 9.02 2.42 -16.59
N LEU A 293 9.71 3.05 -15.61
CA LEU A 293 9.06 3.77 -14.54
C LEU A 293 8.77 5.22 -14.91
N ALA A 294 7.68 5.73 -14.33
CA ALA A 294 7.39 7.13 -14.18
C ALA A 294 7.04 7.44 -12.73
N VAL A 295 7.10 8.70 -12.35
CA VAL A 295 6.71 9.16 -11.01
C VAL A 295 5.72 10.31 -11.12
N ALA A 296 4.62 10.20 -10.38
CA ALA A 296 3.70 11.29 -10.11
C ALA A 296 3.92 11.75 -8.66
N ARG A 297 4.14 13.04 -8.46
CA ARG A 297 4.30 13.60 -7.12
C ARG A 297 2.92 13.57 -6.42
N LEU A 298 2.87 13.12 -5.19
CA LEU A 298 1.66 13.27 -4.36
C LEU A 298 1.27 14.76 -4.30
N PRO A 299 -0.03 15.09 -4.35
CA PRO A 299 -0.51 16.41 -3.97
C PRO A 299 0.14 16.81 -2.63
N LYS A 300 0.09 18.08 -2.23
CA LYS A 300 0.67 18.56 -0.96
C LYS A 300 0.03 17.87 0.27
N LEU A 301 0.15 16.55 0.31
CA LEU A 301 -0.34 15.68 1.38
C LEU A 301 0.84 15.21 2.23
N ALA A 302 0.70 15.28 3.53
CA ALA A 302 1.61 14.60 4.43
C ALA A 302 1.45 13.09 4.23
N TRP A 303 2.56 12.38 4.15
CA TRP A 303 2.59 10.93 4.02
C TRP A 303 3.63 10.34 4.97
N THR A 304 3.34 9.19 5.57
CA THR A 304 4.32 8.40 6.31
C THR A 304 3.97 6.91 6.30
N ASP A 305 4.99 6.05 6.33
CA ASP A 305 4.84 4.59 6.39
C ASP A 305 4.50 4.06 7.79
N LEU A 306 4.46 4.92 8.81
CA LEU A 306 4.31 4.53 10.21
C LEU A 306 5.33 3.45 10.62
N GLY A 307 6.55 3.55 10.10
CA GLY A 307 7.58 2.51 10.24
C GLY A 307 8.32 2.53 11.58
N SER A 308 8.11 3.54 12.41
CA SER A 308 8.73 3.66 13.73
C SER A 308 7.77 4.27 14.76
N PRO A 309 7.96 4.01 16.07
CA PRO A 309 7.16 4.66 17.13
C PRO A 309 7.17 6.19 17.04
N ARG A 310 8.32 6.82 16.71
CA ARG A 310 8.44 8.26 16.52
C ARG A 310 7.43 8.78 15.49
N ARG A 311 7.35 8.15 14.31
CA ARG A 311 6.42 8.57 13.25
C ARG A 311 4.96 8.38 13.63
N VAL A 312 4.65 7.33 14.40
CA VAL A 312 3.30 7.12 14.93
C VAL A 312 2.92 8.27 15.88
N ILE A 313 3.82 8.65 16.81
CA ILE A 313 3.60 9.75 17.74
C ILE A 313 3.43 11.08 16.99
N GLU A 314 4.29 11.38 16.01
CA GLU A 314 4.19 12.58 15.18
C GLU A 314 2.83 12.71 14.47
N VAL A 315 2.27 11.58 13.99
CA VAL A 315 0.91 11.57 13.41
C VAL A 315 -0.15 11.77 14.48
N MET A 316 -0.02 11.14 15.65
CA MET A 316 -0.95 11.31 16.75
C MET A 316 -1.01 12.77 17.23
N ASP A 317 0.16 13.41 17.38
CA ASP A 317 0.24 14.83 17.77
C ASP A 317 -0.44 15.73 16.73
N ARG A 318 -0.24 15.44 15.45
CA ARG A 318 -0.90 16.16 14.34
C ARG A 318 -2.41 16.00 14.34
N LEU A 319 -2.91 14.82 14.73
CA LEU A 319 -4.34 14.52 14.81
C LEU A 319 -4.96 14.97 16.14
N GLY A 320 -4.17 15.42 17.11
CA GLY A 320 -4.65 15.71 18.48
C GLY A 320 -5.12 14.47 19.23
N ILE A 321 -4.61 13.28 18.86
CA ILE A 321 -4.98 11.99 19.46
C ILE A 321 -3.91 11.59 20.49
N ARG A 322 -4.31 11.31 21.73
CA ARG A 322 -3.41 10.81 22.76
C ARG A 322 -4.03 9.62 23.50
N PRO A 323 -3.92 8.41 22.95
CA PRO A 323 -4.47 7.23 23.61
C PRO A 323 -3.71 6.91 24.91
N PRO A 324 -4.34 6.27 25.90
CA PRO A 324 -3.73 6.00 27.24
C PRO A 324 -2.41 5.22 27.20
N TRP A 325 -2.15 4.47 26.12
CA TRP A 325 -0.93 3.70 25.94
C TRP A 325 0.25 4.55 25.42
N ALA A 326 -0.01 5.72 24.83
CA ALA A 326 1.04 6.58 24.26
C ALA A 326 2.02 7.08 25.34
N ASP A 327 1.53 7.35 26.55
CA ASP A 327 2.36 7.79 27.67
C ASP A 327 3.36 6.73 28.16
N ARG A 328 3.05 5.44 27.92
CA ARG A 328 3.95 4.33 28.24
C ARG A 328 5.16 4.22 27.30
N LEU A 329 5.03 4.73 26.07
CA LEU A 329 6.14 4.71 25.09
C LEU A 329 7.17 5.81 25.36
N THR A 330 6.75 6.98 25.86
CA THR A 330 7.65 8.07 26.19
C THR A 330 8.48 7.81 27.44
N ALA A 331 8.05 6.89 28.29
CA ALA A 331 8.77 6.48 29.50
C ALA A 331 9.89 5.45 29.23
N THR A 332 9.98 4.86 28.04
CA THR A 332 10.93 3.80 27.66
C THR A 332 11.93 4.23 26.56
N ALA A 333 11.84 5.45 26.06
CA ALA A 333 12.75 6.09 25.10
C ALA A 333 13.68 7.05 25.80
#